data_f2e4659f1d94dd7f6301f351d6bca435
#
_entry.id   f2e4659f1d94dd7f6301f351d6bca435
#
_cell.length_a   1.000
_cell.length_b   1.000
_cell.length_c   1.000
_cell.angle_alpha   90.00
_cell.angle_beta   90.00
_cell.angle_gamma   90.00
#
_symmetry.space_group_name_H-M   'P 1'
#
loop_
_entity.id
_entity.type
_entity.pdbx_description
1 polymer ?
#
loop_
_entity_poly.entity_id
_entity_poly.type
_entity_poly.pdbx_seq_one_letter_code
_entity_poly.pdbx_strand_id
1 'polypeptide(L)'
;VPPTLMTTISAEIEAHCGHRLLKCRRLAKGWTVARAVAAAHQLVETRGLAKVGLSERSWKDWEAGVLPSPDYQDLLCRLFATSPVQLGFARDYSPTAADGTSPLGSGNGLDGTLLEGKAASTSAGSRTLMEVEPTKRRDAVKLAGLAMAAPVAAAQILEQAATEAMEFTRQAEATSLGSGTLDHLDLAITEFNRAYSIKPPRAVFDAVMDYRRKVDRLMKAPHTHRQERELLTFAGWLSELLAWLAHDLGDARTGLAFATDALVHGQEAGHGQLCAWAMDAAASINLYERHPHKARLAVAKGLAEASARHPLTVRLHAQAARAAAADGDAEGFTTAFHAAEDAHRSLPTCAPRRFGMDVMPLADYALTSYPATSFIWLGQAEEARQHAERALATYKAAPKASRSPSREAIARIDLAMAHALSGAPEDAVALGHQALDSTRVVDSVRHRASDLTSFLTRRFPRRPEVEGLRDRLAALDANARRALPAAGPDA
;
A
#
# COMPACT_ATOMS: atom_id res chain seq x y z
N VAL A 1 -21.32 21.70 6.31
CA VAL A 1 -19.90 21.30 6.16
C VAL A 1 -19.17 22.48 5.50
N PRO A 2 -18.05 22.97 6.03
CA PRO A 2 -17.27 24.06 5.44
C PRO A 2 -16.81 23.71 4.01
N PRO A 3 -16.68 24.68 3.09
CA PRO A 3 -16.29 24.41 1.68
C PRO A 3 -14.95 23.69 1.53
N THR A 4 -13.98 24.01 2.35
CA THR A 4 -12.65 23.37 2.37
C THR A 4 -12.75 21.88 2.74
N LEU A 5 -13.53 21.53 3.77
CA LEU A 5 -13.75 20.15 4.19
C LEU A 5 -14.52 19.36 3.13
N MET A 6 -15.45 19.99 2.41
CA MET A 6 -16.16 19.39 1.27
C MET A 6 -15.21 19.00 0.15
N THR A 7 -14.24 19.84 -0.14
CA THR A 7 -13.23 19.55 -1.18
C THR A 7 -12.38 18.36 -0.77
N THR A 8 -11.89 18.33 0.46
CA THR A 8 -11.10 17.19 0.99
C THR A 8 -11.88 15.89 0.96
N ILE A 9 -13.13 15.88 1.48
CA ILE A 9 -13.96 14.67 1.47
C ILE A 9 -14.26 14.20 0.04
N SER A 10 -14.51 15.14 -0.89
CA SER A 10 -14.75 14.77 -2.29
C SER A 10 -13.54 14.16 -2.96
N ALA A 11 -12.34 14.69 -2.70
CA ALA A 11 -11.08 14.15 -3.21
C ALA A 11 -10.80 12.76 -2.64
N GLU A 12 -11.06 12.55 -1.36
CA GLU A 12 -10.96 11.24 -0.73
C GLU A 12 -11.92 10.21 -1.35
N ILE A 13 -13.18 10.60 -1.61
CA ILE A 13 -14.16 9.74 -2.28
C ILE A 13 -13.72 9.41 -3.72
N GLU A 14 -13.18 10.39 -4.46
CA GLU A 14 -12.64 10.18 -5.80
C GLU A 14 -11.48 9.19 -5.78
N ALA A 15 -10.51 9.43 -4.92
CA ALA A 15 -9.31 8.60 -4.79
C ALA A 15 -9.65 7.14 -4.39
N HIS A 16 -10.67 6.95 -3.54
CA HIS A 16 -11.02 5.64 -3.01
C HIS A 16 -12.03 4.86 -3.85
N CYS A 17 -13.00 5.57 -4.45
CA CYS A 17 -14.12 4.92 -5.15
C CYS A 17 -14.03 5.06 -6.68
N GLY A 18 -13.10 5.84 -7.21
CA GLY A 18 -12.97 6.11 -8.64
C GLY A 18 -14.21 6.76 -9.26
N HIS A 19 -15.03 7.45 -8.42
CA HIS A 19 -16.23 8.13 -8.88
C HIS A 19 -15.87 9.48 -9.51
N ARG A 20 -16.68 9.92 -10.48
CA ARG A 20 -16.55 11.25 -11.09
C ARG A 20 -16.83 12.35 -10.05
N LEU A 21 -16.19 13.50 -10.20
CA LEU A 21 -16.20 14.62 -9.24
C LEU A 21 -17.59 15.08 -8.84
N LEU A 22 -18.56 15.16 -9.77
CA LEU A 22 -19.95 15.50 -9.43
C LEU A 22 -20.55 14.51 -8.42
N LYS A 23 -20.36 13.21 -8.63
CA LYS A 23 -20.82 12.16 -7.71
C LYS A 23 -20.10 12.25 -6.35
N CYS A 24 -18.79 12.48 -6.37
CA CYS A 24 -18.00 12.66 -5.15
C CYS A 24 -18.52 13.84 -4.31
N ARG A 25 -18.84 14.98 -4.94
CA ARG A 25 -19.40 16.16 -4.27
C ARG A 25 -20.78 15.87 -3.67
N ARG A 26 -21.66 15.15 -4.37
CA ARG A 26 -22.95 14.74 -3.83
C ARG A 26 -22.80 13.83 -2.62
N LEU A 27 -21.95 12.82 -2.73
CA LEU A 27 -21.70 11.88 -1.63
C LEU A 27 -21.04 12.56 -0.43
N ALA A 28 -20.13 13.51 -0.63
CA ALA A 28 -19.53 14.30 0.43
C ALA A 28 -20.55 15.14 1.22
N LYS A 29 -21.68 15.51 0.60
CA LYS A 29 -22.83 16.12 1.29
C LYS A 29 -23.73 15.10 1.99
N GLY A 30 -23.50 13.81 1.81
CA GLY A 30 -24.40 12.75 2.29
C GLY A 30 -25.75 12.73 1.58
N TRP A 31 -25.84 13.21 0.34
CA TRP A 31 -27.09 13.31 -0.38
C TRP A 31 -27.38 12.10 -1.26
N THR A 32 -28.64 11.66 -1.25
CA THR A 32 -29.17 10.80 -2.30
C THR A 32 -29.37 11.61 -3.60
N VAL A 33 -29.55 10.96 -4.74
CA VAL A 33 -29.83 11.66 -6.00
C VAL A 33 -31.12 12.47 -5.90
N ALA A 34 -32.18 11.89 -5.31
CA ALA A 34 -33.44 12.57 -5.08
C ALA A 34 -33.26 13.86 -4.25
N ARG A 35 -32.45 13.80 -3.19
CA ARG A 35 -32.17 14.98 -2.35
C ARG A 35 -31.35 16.03 -3.08
N ALA A 36 -30.42 15.63 -3.93
CA ALA A 36 -29.63 16.56 -4.72
C ALA A 36 -30.47 17.30 -5.76
N VAL A 37 -31.38 16.59 -6.44
CA VAL A 37 -32.37 17.18 -7.37
C VAL A 37 -33.29 18.14 -6.64
N ALA A 38 -33.84 17.75 -5.49
CA ALA A 38 -34.70 18.62 -4.65
C ALA A 38 -33.96 19.89 -4.21
N ALA A 39 -32.69 19.76 -3.79
CA ALA A 39 -31.88 20.92 -3.39
C ALA A 39 -31.58 21.87 -4.57
N ALA A 40 -31.41 21.33 -5.80
CA ALA A 40 -31.23 22.15 -6.99
C ALA A 40 -32.52 22.90 -7.35
N HIS A 41 -33.69 22.27 -7.27
CA HIS A 41 -34.98 22.95 -7.47
C HIS A 41 -35.21 24.04 -6.43
N GLN A 42 -34.92 23.76 -5.15
CA GLN A 42 -35.01 24.75 -4.07
C GLN A 42 -34.09 25.96 -4.31
N LEU A 43 -32.87 25.73 -4.84
CA LEU A 43 -31.94 26.80 -5.19
C LEU A 43 -32.49 27.67 -6.32
N VAL A 44 -33.09 27.06 -7.34
CA VAL A 44 -33.75 27.77 -8.47
C VAL A 44 -34.86 28.69 -7.93
N GLU A 45 -35.73 28.17 -7.07
CA GLU A 45 -36.82 28.93 -6.47
C GLU A 45 -36.31 30.08 -5.58
N THR A 46 -35.35 29.79 -4.70
CA THR A 46 -34.84 30.78 -3.72
C THR A 46 -34.04 31.90 -4.37
N ARG A 47 -33.39 31.63 -5.50
CA ARG A 47 -32.56 32.60 -6.22
C ARG A 47 -33.23 33.21 -7.44
N GLY A 48 -34.47 32.85 -7.73
CA GLY A 48 -35.22 33.37 -8.88
C GLY A 48 -34.58 32.99 -10.22
N LEU A 49 -33.90 31.85 -10.28
CA LEU A 49 -33.27 31.37 -11.54
C LEU A 49 -34.33 30.82 -12.50
N ALA A 50 -33.99 30.72 -13.81
CA ALA A 50 -34.85 30.11 -14.79
C ALA A 50 -35.24 28.68 -14.40
N LYS A 51 -36.52 28.32 -14.52
CA LYS A 51 -36.98 26.98 -14.19
C LYS A 51 -36.29 25.95 -15.09
N VAL A 52 -35.68 24.95 -14.46
CA VAL A 52 -34.97 23.86 -15.17
C VAL A 52 -35.72 22.54 -14.99
N GLY A 53 -35.88 21.78 -16.05
CA GLY A 53 -36.50 20.45 -16.04
C GLY A 53 -35.53 19.37 -15.55
N LEU A 54 -34.97 19.54 -14.35
CA LEU A 54 -34.00 18.61 -13.77
C LEU A 54 -34.70 17.37 -13.20
N SER A 55 -34.26 16.19 -13.61
CA SER A 55 -34.76 14.90 -13.13
C SER A 55 -33.63 14.06 -12.49
N GLU A 56 -34.02 13.04 -11.73
CA GLU A 56 -33.04 12.08 -11.22
C GLU A 56 -32.30 11.32 -12.32
N ARG A 57 -32.99 11.11 -13.49
CA ARG A 57 -32.37 10.47 -14.66
C ARG A 57 -31.23 11.34 -15.19
N SER A 58 -31.52 12.62 -15.46
CA SER A 58 -30.51 13.56 -15.94
C SER A 58 -29.34 13.65 -14.98
N TRP A 59 -29.60 13.66 -13.66
CA TRP A 59 -28.55 13.66 -12.66
C TRP A 59 -27.65 12.43 -12.73
N LYS A 60 -28.24 11.23 -12.86
CA LYS A 60 -27.50 9.96 -13.00
C LYS A 60 -26.69 9.92 -14.29
N ASP A 61 -27.22 10.44 -15.38
CA ASP A 61 -26.50 10.53 -16.66
C ASP A 61 -25.26 11.42 -16.54
N TRP A 62 -25.35 12.54 -15.81
CA TRP A 62 -24.21 13.41 -15.55
C TRP A 62 -23.16 12.76 -14.63
N GLU A 63 -23.59 12.02 -13.62
CA GLU A 63 -22.67 11.22 -12.78
C GLU A 63 -22.03 10.07 -13.57
N ALA A 64 -22.67 9.59 -14.62
CA ALA A 64 -22.09 8.60 -15.53
C ALA A 64 -21.15 9.21 -16.57
N GLY A 65 -21.17 10.55 -16.75
CA GLY A 65 -20.22 11.28 -17.57
C GLY A 65 -20.78 12.04 -18.75
N VAL A 66 -22.09 12.10 -18.89
CA VAL A 66 -22.71 13.03 -19.83
C VAL A 66 -22.47 14.45 -19.32
N LEU A 67 -21.98 15.34 -20.20
CA LEU A 67 -21.72 16.73 -19.81
C LEU A 67 -23.05 17.51 -19.75
N PRO A 68 -23.38 18.16 -18.62
CA PRO A 68 -24.55 19.04 -18.53
C PRO A 68 -24.42 20.25 -19.47
N SER A 69 -25.56 20.82 -19.89
CA SER A 69 -25.53 22.10 -20.60
C SER A 69 -24.97 23.22 -19.72
N PRO A 70 -24.50 24.34 -20.31
CA PRO A 70 -23.89 25.44 -19.53
C PRO A 70 -24.79 25.96 -18.39
N ASP A 71 -26.12 26.02 -18.60
CA ASP A 71 -27.07 26.47 -17.58
C ASP A 71 -27.11 25.52 -16.36
N TYR A 72 -27.07 24.20 -16.64
CA TYR A 72 -27.00 23.22 -15.56
C TYR A 72 -25.62 23.17 -14.91
N GLN A 73 -24.54 23.43 -15.64
CA GLN A 73 -23.21 23.56 -15.04
C GLN A 73 -23.17 24.74 -14.06
N ASP A 74 -23.71 25.91 -14.43
CA ASP A 74 -23.82 27.08 -13.54
C ASP A 74 -24.66 26.76 -12.31
N LEU A 75 -25.83 26.14 -12.49
CA LEU A 75 -26.69 25.70 -11.40
C LEU A 75 -25.96 24.78 -10.41
N LEU A 76 -25.24 23.79 -10.91
CA LEU A 76 -24.50 22.84 -10.12
C LEU A 76 -23.29 23.47 -9.40
N CYS A 77 -22.59 24.39 -10.06
CA CYS A 77 -21.54 25.18 -9.42
C CYS A 77 -22.05 26.01 -8.27
N ARG A 78 -23.22 26.66 -8.41
CA ARG A 78 -23.89 27.39 -7.33
C ARG A 78 -24.37 26.47 -6.21
N LEU A 79 -24.93 25.30 -6.55
CA LEU A 79 -25.43 24.30 -5.60
C LEU A 79 -24.35 23.78 -4.68
N PHE A 80 -23.16 23.54 -5.23
CA PHE A 80 -22.01 23.02 -4.50
C PHE A 80 -21.03 24.11 -4.04
N ALA A 81 -21.29 25.38 -4.38
CA ALA A 81 -20.40 26.54 -4.11
C ALA A 81 -18.95 26.23 -4.60
N THR A 82 -18.82 25.84 -5.87
CA THR A 82 -17.55 25.34 -6.44
C THR A 82 -17.43 25.75 -7.92
N SER A 83 -16.25 25.48 -8.51
CA SER A 83 -15.99 25.78 -9.93
C SER A 83 -16.35 24.62 -10.86
N PRO A 84 -16.52 24.85 -12.18
CA PRO A 84 -16.75 23.79 -13.14
C PRO A 84 -15.63 22.75 -13.18
N VAL A 85 -14.38 23.17 -12.96
CA VAL A 85 -13.21 22.29 -12.86
C VAL A 85 -13.38 21.29 -11.70
N GLN A 86 -13.79 21.77 -10.54
CA GLN A 86 -13.97 20.95 -9.33
C GLN A 86 -15.21 20.03 -9.40
N LEU A 87 -16.05 20.18 -10.42
CA LEU A 87 -17.15 19.25 -10.74
C LEU A 87 -16.83 18.33 -11.92
N GLY A 88 -15.66 18.49 -12.54
CA GLY A 88 -15.23 17.71 -13.69
C GLY A 88 -15.89 18.13 -15.01
N PHE A 89 -16.42 19.35 -15.10
CA PHE A 89 -17.06 19.88 -16.30
C PHE A 89 -16.08 20.67 -17.21
N ALA A 90 -14.94 21.08 -16.68
CA ALA A 90 -13.89 21.79 -17.41
C ALA A 90 -12.52 21.29 -16.98
N ARG A 91 -11.52 21.48 -17.85
CA ARG A 91 -10.11 21.23 -17.52
C ARG A 91 -9.54 22.45 -16.78
N ASP A 92 -8.68 22.20 -15.80
CA ASP A 92 -7.91 23.24 -15.17
C ASP A 92 -6.67 23.53 -16.02
N TYR A 93 -6.60 24.75 -16.56
CA TYR A 93 -5.44 25.26 -17.32
C TYR A 93 -4.63 26.26 -16.51
N SER A 94 -4.87 26.36 -15.19
CA SER A 94 -4.06 27.22 -14.32
C SER A 94 -2.60 26.72 -14.27
N PRO A 95 -1.61 27.58 -14.06
CA PRO A 95 -0.21 27.18 -14.01
C PRO A 95 0.13 26.17 -12.92
N THR A 96 -0.78 25.94 -11.98
CA THR A 96 -0.67 24.94 -10.88
C THR A 96 -1.27 23.59 -11.23
N ALA A 97 -1.95 23.46 -12.39
CA ALA A 97 -2.66 22.24 -12.80
C ALA A 97 -2.05 21.53 -14.02
N ALA A 98 -0.88 21.95 -14.45
CA ALA A 98 -0.17 21.29 -15.55
C ALA A 98 0.43 19.98 -15.03
N ASP A 99 -0.27 18.88 -15.22
CA ASP A 99 0.12 17.50 -15.45
C ASP A 99 -0.78 16.45 -14.74
N GLY A 100 -2.07 16.57 -14.99
CA GLY A 100 -3.04 15.51 -14.63
C GLY A 100 -3.69 14.94 -15.88
N THR A 101 -3.01 14.06 -16.62
CA THR A 101 -3.62 13.27 -17.70
C THR A 101 -4.56 12.23 -17.15
N SER A 102 -5.86 12.53 -17.15
CA SER A 102 -6.89 11.49 -17.13
C SER A 102 -7.26 11.09 -18.55
N PRO A 103 -7.28 9.81 -18.90
CA PRO A 103 -7.66 9.36 -20.23
C PRO A 103 -9.18 9.51 -20.41
N LEU A 104 -9.58 10.40 -21.28
CA LEU A 104 -10.94 10.42 -21.81
C LEU A 104 -11.12 9.27 -22.79
N GLY A 105 -12.10 8.44 -22.49
CA GLY A 105 -12.57 7.40 -23.37
C GLY A 105 -13.01 7.93 -24.74
N SER A 106 -12.71 7.15 -25.74
CA SER A 106 -13.07 7.30 -27.16
C SER A 106 -14.56 7.54 -27.36
N GLY A 107 -14.87 8.54 -28.13
CA GLY A 107 -16.21 8.76 -28.65
C GLY A 107 -16.19 9.71 -29.86
N ASN A 108 -16.12 9.08 -31.00
CA ASN A 108 -16.54 9.53 -32.36
C ASN A 108 -16.71 11.02 -32.68
N GLY A 109 -15.88 11.39 -33.64
CA GLY A 109 -16.08 12.15 -34.88
C GLY A 109 -17.16 13.22 -34.97
N LEU A 110 -16.73 14.34 -35.45
CA LEU A 110 -17.36 15.01 -36.59
C LEU A 110 -16.40 16.06 -37.16
N ASP A 111 -16.30 15.96 -38.45
CA ASP A 111 -15.69 16.77 -39.48
C ASP A 111 -16.20 18.24 -39.48
N GLY A 112 -15.37 19.18 -39.88
CA GLY A 112 -15.87 20.54 -40.15
C GLY A 112 -14.80 21.64 -40.31
N THR A 113 -14.09 21.61 -41.43
CA THR A 113 -13.66 22.74 -42.31
C THR A 113 -13.35 24.13 -41.71
N LEU A 114 -12.14 24.53 -42.00
CA LEU A 114 -11.64 25.81 -42.55
C LEU A 114 -12.21 27.15 -42.04
N LEU A 115 -11.34 28.00 -41.55
CA LEU A 115 -11.19 29.36 -42.10
C LEU A 115 -9.76 29.89 -41.84
N GLU A 116 -9.12 30.23 -42.98
CA GLU A 116 -7.87 30.98 -43.06
C GLU A 116 -8.04 32.43 -42.60
N GLY A 117 -7.01 32.97 -41.95
CA GLY A 117 -6.91 34.40 -41.64
C GLY A 117 -5.44 34.84 -41.55
N LYS A 118 -5.01 35.54 -42.54
CA LYS A 118 -3.66 36.06 -42.87
C LYS A 118 -3.00 36.88 -41.77
N ALA A 119 -1.75 36.59 -41.60
CA ALA A 119 -0.53 37.40 -41.54
C ALA A 119 -0.53 38.81 -40.95
N ALA A 120 0.35 39.02 -39.98
CA ALA A 120 1.22 40.19 -39.95
C ALA A 120 2.59 39.83 -39.35
N SER A 121 3.60 40.03 -40.14
CA SER A 121 5.00 39.87 -39.84
C SER A 121 5.52 41.02 -38.96
N THR A 122 6.32 40.74 -37.97
CA THR A 122 7.45 41.60 -37.59
C THR A 122 8.61 40.81 -36.99
N SER A 123 9.74 41.18 -37.40
CA SER A 123 11.06 40.60 -37.43
C SER A 123 11.80 40.46 -36.10
N ALA A 124 12.71 39.48 -36.14
CA ALA A 124 14.05 39.46 -35.62
C ALA A 124 14.27 39.23 -34.12
N GLY A 125 14.78 38.04 -33.86
CA GLY A 125 15.46 37.69 -32.63
C GLY A 125 16.01 36.26 -32.76
N SER A 126 17.11 36.14 -33.49
CA SER A 126 17.90 34.93 -33.63
C SER A 126 18.30 34.39 -32.25
N ARG A 127 17.73 33.31 -31.82
CA ARG A 127 18.30 32.45 -30.76
C ARG A 127 18.48 31.05 -31.32
N THR A 128 19.72 30.73 -31.47
CA THR A 128 20.32 29.47 -31.85
C THR A 128 19.57 28.32 -31.23
N LEU A 129 18.90 27.52 -32.05
CA LEU A 129 18.46 26.17 -31.70
C LEU A 129 19.72 25.34 -31.45
N MET A 130 19.98 25.00 -30.21
CA MET A 130 20.93 23.95 -29.90
C MET A 130 20.43 22.65 -30.55
N GLU A 131 21.16 22.23 -31.55
CA GLU A 131 21.09 20.90 -32.15
C GLU A 131 21.17 19.86 -31.04
N VAL A 132 20.08 19.15 -30.79
CA VAL A 132 20.06 17.96 -29.91
C VAL A 132 20.72 16.83 -30.68
N GLU A 133 21.93 16.49 -30.26
CA GLU A 133 22.72 15.42 -30.86
C GLU A 133 21.97 14.09 -31.00
N PRO A 134 22.25 13.32 -32.09
CA PRO A 134 21.59 12.05 -32.39
C PRO A 134 21.89 10.90 -31.42
N THR A 135 22.76 11.11 -30.46
CA THR A 135 23.19 10.11 -29.45
C THR A 135 22.07 9.66 -28.50
N LYS A 136 21.11 10.52 -28.22
CA LYS A 136 20.00 10.17 -27.28
C LYS A 136 18.97 9.20 -27.85
N ARG A 137 18.85 9.07 -29.17
CA ARG A 137 17.98 8.07 -29.78
C ARG A 137 18.55 6.63 -29.70
N ARG A 138 19.87 6.47 -29.70
CA ARG A 138 20.50 5.16 -29.53
C ARG A 138 20.39 4.63 -28.11
N ASP A 139 20.37 5.49 -27.12
CA ASP A 139 20.21 5.11 -25.72
C ASP A 139 18.76 4.74 -25.39
N ALA A 140 17.77 5.40 -25.99
CA ALA A 140 16.36 5.01 -25.88
C ALA A 140 16.07 3.65 -26.54
N VAL A 141 16.75 3.31 -27.65
CA VAL A 141 16.61 2.00 -28.30
C VAL A 141 17.36 0.91 -27.54
N LYS A 142 18.44 1.24 -26.83
CA LYS A 142 19.12 0.31 -25.91
C LYS A 142 18.27 -0.02 -24.68
N LEU A 143 17.50 0.96 -24.18
CA LEU A 143 16.53 0.74 -23.09
C LEU A 143 15.39 -0.19 -23.50
N ALA A 144 14.91 -0.13 -24.74
CA ALA A 144 13.90 -1.06 -25.27
C ALA A 144 14.43 -2.49 -25.48
N GLY A 145 15.74 -2.62 -25.77
CA GLY A 145 16.39 -3.95 -25.93
C GLY A 145 16.75 -4.64 -24.62
N LEU A 146 16.83 -3.90 -23.51
CA LEU A 146 17.13 -4.43 -22.18
C LEU A 146 15.89 -4.96 -21.44
N ALA A 147 14.68 -4.77 -21.97
CA ALA A 147 13.44 -5.27 -21.38
C ALA A 147 13.33 -6.80 -21.31
N MET A 148 14.27 -7.54 -21.91
CA MET A 148 14.34 -9.02 -21.88
C MET A 148 15.46 -9.58 -20.99
N ALA A 149 16.24 -8.71 -20.33
CA ALA A 149 17.33 -9.15 -19.45
C ALA A 149 17.13 -8.63 -18.03
N ALA A 150 16.80 -9.54 -17.13
CA ALA A 150 16.79 -9.47 -15.67
C ALA A 150 15.92 -8.37 -15.01
N PRO A 151 14.90 -8.76 -14.25
CA PRO A 151 13.98 -7.82 -13.55
C PRO A 151 14.68 -6.90 -12.53
N VAL A 152 15.89 -7.24 -12.09
CA VAL A 152 16.69 -6.46 -11.14
C VAL A 152 17.28 -5.19 -11.80
N ALA A 153 17.80 -5.30 -13.01
CA ALA A 153 18.40 -4.14 -13.71
C ALA A 153 17.34 -3.10 -14.13
N ALA A 154 16.15 -3.56 -14.56
CA ALA A 154 15.05 -2.66 -14.90
C ALA A 154 14.53 -1.91 -13.66
N ALA A 155 14.50 -2.55 -12.49
CA ALA A 155 14.10 -1.91 -11.23
C ALA A 155 15.11 -0.83 -10.80
N GLN A 156 16.39 -1.08 -10.93
CA GLN A 156 17.45 -0.10 -10.62
C GLN A 156 17.42 1.10 -11.57
N ILE A 157 17.18 0.87 -12.87
CA ILE A 157 17.06 1.96 -13.87
C ILE A 157 15.82 2.84 -13.59
N LEU A 158 14.69 2.24 -13.26
CA LEU A 158 13.47 2.98 -12.93
C LEU A 158 13.63 3.79 -11.65
N GLU A 159 14.33 3.24 -10.66
CA GLU A 159 14.61 3.94 -9.42
C GLU A 159 15.59 5.11 -9.62
N GLN A 160 16.60 4.91 -10.44
CA GLN A 160 17.54 5.97 -10.81
C GLN A 160 16.82 7.10 -11.56
N ALA A 161 15.95 6.77 -12.52
CA ALA A 161 15.14 7.74 -13.24
C ALA A 161 14.19 8.51 -12.32
N ALA A 162 13.54 7.84 -11.36
CA ALA A 162 12.70 8.50 -10.35
C ALA A 162 13.51 9.43 -9.45
N THR A 163 14.72 9.03 -9.09
CA THR A 163 15.65 9.86 -8.31
C THR A 163 16.06 11.12 -9.07
N GLU A 164 16.41 10.98 -10.34
CA GLU A 164 16.77 12.12 -11.20
C GLU A 164 15.56 13.06 -11.38
N ALA A 165 14.37 12.53 -11.60
CA ALA A 165 13.16 13.36 -11.69
C ALA A 165 12.88 14.14 -10.40
N MET A 166 13.05 13.50 -9.23
CA MET A 166 12.89 14.18 -7.94
C MET A 166 13.90 15.31 -7.75
N GLU A 167 15.19 15.09 -8.09
CA GLU A 167 16.21 16.13 -7.99
C GLU A 167 15.95 17.28 -8.99
N PHE A 168 15.46 16.95 -10.20
CA PHE A 168 15.08 17.96 -11.19
C PHE A 168 13.92 18.83 -10.70
N THR A 169 12.88 18.22 -10.12
CA THR A 169 11.74 18.96 -9.55
C THR A 169 12.21 19.88 -8.43
N ARG A 170 13.04 19.37 -7.53
CA ARG A 170 13.61 20.17 -6.44
C ARG A 170 14.42 21.37 -6.91
N GLN A 171 15.20 21.21 -8.00
CA GLN A 171 15.96 22.30 -8.61
C GLN A 171 15.06 23.33 -9.30
N ALA A 172 13.98 22.88 -9.95
CA ALA A 172 13.02 23.76 -10.62
C ALA A 172 12.21 24.62 -9.63
N GLU A 173 11.94 24.11 -8.43
CA GLU A 173 11.21 24.82 -7.36
C GLU A 173 12.08 25.79 -6.54
N ALA A 174 13.35 26.00 -6.96
CA ALA A 174 14.31 27.00 -6.45
C ALA A 174 14.29 27.22 -4.93
N THR A 175 14.98 26.40 -4.17
CA THR A 175 15.37 26.60 -2.76
C THR A 175 14.34 26.31 -1.66
N SER A 176 13.07 26.13 -1.96
CA SER A 176 12.06 25.67 -0.98
C SER A 176 11.57 24.27 -1.31
N LEU A 177 11.11 23.54 -0.30
CA LEU A 177 10.48 22.23 -0.48
C LEU A 177 9.13 22.42 -1.20
N GLY A 178 9.08 22.16 -2.49
CA GLY A 178 7.88 22.33 -3.28
C GLY A 178 6.90 21.14 -3.18
N SER A 179 5.65 21.36 -3.61
CA SER A 179 4.61 20.33 -3.61
C SER A 179 5.00 19.13 -4.46
N GLY A 180 5.62 19.32 -5.63
CA GLY A 180 6.06 18.24 -6.48
C GLY A 180 7.09 17.31 -5.83
N THR A 181 7.95 17.83 -4.94
CA THR A 181 8.88 16.98 -4.17
C THR A 181 8.14 16.06 -3.18
N LEU A 182 7.10 16.57 -2.52
CA LEU A 182 6.28 15.81 -1.61
C LEU A 182 5.47 14.74 -2.35
N ASP A 183 4.89 15.09 -3.50
CA ASP A 183 4.16 14.16 -4.37
C ASP A 183 5.06 13.01 -4.86
N HIS A 184 6.32 13.30 -5.20
CA HIS A 184 7.30 12.27 -5.56
C HIS A 184 7.64 11.34 -4.39
N LEU A 185 7.71 11.84 -3.17
CA LEU A 185 7.93 11.01 -1.98
C LEU A 185 6.73 10.08 -1.73
N ASP A 186 5.51 10.59 -1.86
CA ASP A 186 4.30 9.79 -1.71
C ASP A 186 4.22 8.68 -2.77
N LEU A 187 4.49 9.01 -4.04
CA LEU A 187 4.57 8.04 -5.11
C LEU A 187 5.64 6.98 -4.84
N ALA A 188 6.83 7.37 -4.40
CA ALA A 188 7.91 6.44 -4.11
C ALA A 188 7.54 5.47 -2.99
N ILE A 189 6.92 5.94 -1.91
CA ILE A 189 6.44 5.08 -0.82
C ILE A 189 5.38 4.09 -1.34
N THR A 190 4.46 4.55 -2.18
CA THR A 190 3.47 3.69 -2.82
C THR A 190 4.13 2.57 -3.63
N GLU A 191 5.14 2.90 -4.44
CA GLU A 191 5.87 1.92 -5.25
C GLU A 191 6.71 0.95 -4.39
N PHE A 192 7.35 1.42 -3.32
CA PHE A 192 8.07 0.55 -2.39
C PHE A 192 7.14 -0.44 -1.68
N ASN A 193 5.98 0.00 -1.27
CA ASN A 193 4.97 -0.88 -0.67
C ASN A 193 4.49 -1.95 -1.65
N ARG A 194 4.29 -1.61 -2.92
CA ARG A 194 3.99 -2.60 -3.98
C ARG A 194 5.15 -3.57 -4.19
N ALA A 195 6.38 -3.07 -4.18
CA ALA A 195 7.58 -3.86 -4.35
C ALA A 195 7.84 -4.82 -3.18
N TYR A 196 7.45 -4.43 -1.96
CA TYR A 196 7.71 -5.17 -0.72
C TYR A 196 7.31 -6.65 -0.79
N SER A 197 6.12 -6.95 -1.28
CA SER A 197 5.62 -8.34 -1.30
C SER A 197 6.14 -9.19 -2.47
N ILE A 198 6.78 -8.57 -3.47
CA ILE A 198 7.11 -9.21 -4.75
C ILE A 198 8.62 -9.32 -4.97
N LYS A 199 9.35 -8.23 -4.67
CA LYS A 199 10.79 -8.13 -4.95
C LYS A 199 11.65 -8.75 -3.83
N PRO A 200 12.92 -9.08 -4.11
CA PRO A 200 13.87 -9.52 -3.09
C PRO A 200 14.00 -8.47 -1.97
N PRO A 201 13.90 -8.86 -0.67
CA PRO A 201 13.89 -7.90 0.44
C PRO A 201 15.11 -6.99 0.46
N ARG A 202 16.29 -7.49 0.14
CA ARG A 202 17.55 -6.72 0.17
C ARG A 202 17.53 -5.56 -0.83
N ALA A 203 17.10 -5.81 -2.06
CA ALA A 203 17.05 -4.76 -3.08
C ALA A 203 16.06 -3.65 -2.71
N VAL A 204 14.92 -4.01 -2.09
CA VAL A 204 13.95 -3.01 -1.62
C VAL A 204 14.49 -2.27 -0.41
N PHE A 205 15.14 -2.96 0.52
CA PHE A 205 15.75 -2.36 1.73
C PHE A 205 16.76 -1.28 1.36
N ASP A 206 17.69 -1.58 0.46
CA ASP A 206 18.73 -0.63 0.03
C ASP A 206 18.11 0.61 -0.62
N ALA A 207 17.13 0.43 -1.49
CA ALA A 207 16.41 1.51 -2.16
C ALA A 207 15.61 2.39 -1.16
N VAL A 208 14.91 1.78 -0.21
CA VAL A 208 14.16 2.52 0.83
C VAL A 208 15.12 3.30 1.74
N MET A 209 16.28 2.72 2.09
CA MET A 209 17.32 3.41 2.86
C MET A 209 17.83 4.66 2.14
N ASP A 210 18.01 4.61 0.82
CA ASP A 210 18.45 5.77 0.05
C ASP A 210 17.38 6.87 0.05
N TYR A 211 16.12 6.52 -0.08
CA TYR A 211 15.02 7.50 0.05
C TYR A 211 14.91 8.08 1.46
N ARG A 212 15.10 7.25 2.50
CA ARG A 212 15.12 7.74 3.88
C ARG A 212 16.24 8.76 4.10
N ARG A 213 17.44 8.52 3.54
CA ARG A 213 18.55 9.50 3.56
C ARG A 213 18.21 10.78 2.79
N LYS A 214 17.42 10.70 1.71
CA LYS A 214 16.93 11.90 0.99
C LYS A 214 15.98 12.71 1.86
N VAL A 215 15.02 12.04 2.52
CA VAL A 215 14.08 12.69 3.45
C VAL A 215 14.85 13.37 4.60
N ASP A 216 15.84 12.71 5.21
CA ASP A 216 16.71 13.32 6.23
C ASP A 216 17.40 14.60 5.75
N ARG A 217 17.89 14.62 4.50
CA ARG A 217 18.47 15.86 3.92
C ARG A 217 17.43 16.94 3.72
N LEU A 218 16.22 16.58 3.30
CA LEU A 218 15.12 17.56 3.13
C LEU A 218 14.67 18.15 4.47
N MET A 219 14.66 17.35 5.54
CA MET A 219 14.36 17.81 6.90
C MET A 219 15.40 18.82 7.43
N LYS A 220 16.63 18.81 6.91
CA LYS A 220 17.67 19.77 7.27
C LYS A 220 17.63 21.08 6.45
N ALA A 221 16.88 21.10 5.35
CA ALA A 221 16.67 22.29 4.54
C ALA A 221 15.55 23.16 5.11
N PRO A 222 15.51 24.47 4.78
CA PRO A 222 14.41 25.34 5.21
C PRO A 222 13.05 24.83 4.71
N HIS A 223 12.10 24.64 5.60
CA HIS A 223 10.74 24.18 5.33
C HIS A 223 9.74 24.78 6.31
N THR A 224 8.44 24.71 6.00
CA THR A 224 7.37 25.16 6.88
C THR A 224 7.00 24.10 7.91
N HIS A 225 6.37 24.45 9.03
CA HIS A 225 5.86 23.49 10.02
C HIS A 225 4.87 22.46 9.43
N ARG A 226 4.15 22.82 8.38
CA ARG A 226 3.30 21.89 7.67
C ARG A 226 4.14 20.86 6.92
N GLN A 227 5.12 21.30 6.17
CA GLN A 227 6.05 20.44 5.43
C GLN A 227 6.88 19.57 6.38
N GLU A 228 7.26 20.08 7.54
CA GLU A 228 7.94 19.32 8.58
C GLU A 228 7.12 18.08 9.00
N ARG A 229 5.83 18.25 9.28
CA ARG A 229 4.95 17.12 9.63
C ARG A 229 4.79 16.13 8.48
N GLU A 230 4.73 16.60 7.24
CA GLU A 230 4.70 15.74 6.04
C GLU A 230 6.00 14.95 5.89
N LEU A 231 7.16 15.60 6.07
CA LEU A 231 8.48 14.94 6.03
C LEU A 231 8.64 13.92 7.16
N LEU A 232 8.22 14.24 8.38
CA LEU A 232 8.19 13.30 9.49
C LEU A 232 7.32 12.09 9.16
N THR A 233 6.15 12.32 8.57
CA THR A 233 5.26 11.24 8.10
C THR A 233 5.97 10.36 7.06
N PHE A 234 6.63 10.93 6.07
CA PHE A 234 7.38 10.16 5.06
C PHE A 234 8.54 9.39 5.68
N ALA A 235 9.32 10.03 6.57
CA ALA A 235 10.41 9.36 7.30
C ALA A 235 9.88 8.15 8.09
N GLY A 236 8.77 8.32 8.79
CA GLY A 236 8.12 7.27 9.56
C GLY A 236 7.64 6.11 8.70
N TRP A 237 7.02 6.39 7.54
CA TRP A 237 6.58 5.32 6.63
C TRP A 237 7.73 4.56 5.99
N LEU A 238 8.81 5.23 5.63
CA LEU A 238 10.01 4.56 5.13
C LEU A 238 10.63 3.68 6.23
N SER A 239 10.64 4.16 7.47
CA SER A 239 11.17 3.39 8.60
C SER A 239 10.26 2.20 8.96
N GLU A 240 8.94 2.34 8.88
CA GLU A 240 8.00 1.23 9.07
C GLU A 240 8.23 0.12 8.04
N LEU A 241 8.40 0.49 6.77
CA LEU A 241 8.73 -0.45 5.72
C LEU A 241 10.10 -1.10 5.92
N LEU A 242 11.11 -0.35 6.39
CA LEU A 242 12.42 -0.89 6.74
C LEU A 242 12.35 -1.86 7.91
N ALA A 243 11.44 -1.67 8.87
CA ALA A 243 11.22 -2.62 9.94
C ALA A 243 10.77 -3.99 9.41
N TRP A 244 9.81 -4.01 8.48
CA TRP A 244 9.38 -5.24 7.82
C TRP A 244 10.44 -5.87 6.94
N LEU A 245 11.21 -5.06 6.21
CA LEU A 245 12.28 -5.55 5.35
C LEU A 245 13.43 -6.14 6.17
N ALA A 246 13.79 -5.53 7.30
CA ALA A 246 14.78 -6.08 8.22
C ALA A 246 14.30 -7.40 8.84
N HIS A 247 13.02 -7.50 9.21
CA HIS A 247 12.41 -8.75 9.65
C HIS A 247 12.46 -9.83 8.56
N ASP A 248 12.14 -9.50 7.32
CA ASP A 248 12.22 -10.42 6.18
C ASP A 248 13.66 -10.90 5.89
N LEU A 249 14.65 -10.07 6.23
CA LEU A 249 16.09 -10.39 6.13
C LEU A 249 16.62 -11.18 7.32
N GLY A 250 15.86 -11.31 8.41
CA GLY A 250 16.24 -12.05 9.62
C GLY A 250 17.01 -11.23 10.65
N ASP A 251 16.95 -9.89 10.56
CA ASP A 251 17.52 -9.01 11.56
C ASP A 251 16.43 -8.35 12.41
N ALA A 252 16.01 -9.06 13.45
CA ALA A 252 15.01 -8.60 14.40
C ALA A 252 15.43 -7.33 15.14
N ARG A 253 16.73 -7.18 15.46
CA ARG A 253 17.25 -6.00 16.16
C ARG A 253 17.09 -4.74 15.30
N THR A 254 17.53 -4.80 14.06
CA THR A 254 17.37 -3.71 13.10
C THR A 254 15.89 -3.44 12.82
N GLY A 255 15.06 -4.49 12.71
CA GLY A 255 13.62 -4.36 12.53
C GLY A 255 12.94 -3.61 13.69
N LEU A 256 13.24 -3.96 14.93
CA LEU A 256 12.71 -3.26 16.12
C LEU A 256 13.23 -1.82 16.24
N ALA A 257 14.48 -1.55 15.84
CA ALA A 257 15.02 -0.19 15.81
C ALA A 257 14.23 0.69 14.81
N PHE A 258 13.97 0.20 13.59
CA PHE A 258 13.18 0.92 12.62
C PHE A 258 11.69 1.04 13.00
N ALA A 259 11.10 0.04 13.67
CA ALA A 259 9.75 0.16 14.21
C ALA A 259 9.67 1.25 15.28
N THR A 260 10.71 1.38 16.13
CA THR A 260 10.80 2.46 17.13
C THR A 260 10.97 3.82 16.44
N ASP A 261 11.83 3.92 15.44
CA ASP A 261 12.04 5.14 14.65
C ASP A 261 10.74 5.59 13.95
N ALA A 262 9.99 4.65 13.36
CA ALA A 262 8.69 4.92 12.75
C ALA A 262 7.66 5.42 13.78
N LEU A 263 7.65 4.83 14.98
CA LEU A 263 6.77 5.27 16.07
C LEU A 263 7.06 6.71 16.47
N VAL A 264 8.32 7.05 16.70
CA VAL A 264 8.74 8.41 17.10
C VAL A 264 8.35 9.42 16.02
N HIS A 265 8.66 9.16 14.76
CA HIS A 265 8.27 10.02 13.64
C HIS A 265 6.75 10.17 13.54
N GLY A 266 6.00 9.08 13.76
CA GLY A 266 4.54 9.12 13.79
C GLY A 266 3.98 9.98 14.92
N GLN A 267 4.57 9.91 16.10
CA GLN A 267 4.20 10.73 17.26
C GLN A 267 4.46 12.21 16.99
N GLU A 268 5.66 12.55 16.52
CA GLU A 268 6.03 13.94 16.19
C GLU A 268 5.16 14.51 15.05
N ALA A 269 4.79 13.69 14.08
CA ALA A 269 3.86 14.08 13.02
C ALA A 269 2.39 14.18 13.47
N GLY A 270 2.04 13.68 14.67
CA GLY A 270 0.65 13.52 15.12
C GLY A 270 -0.13 12.50 14.28
N HIS A 271 0.54 11.47 13.76
CA HIS A 271 -0.02 10.50 12.82
C HIS A 271 -0.27 9.14 13.47
N GLY A 272 -1.39 9.02 14.25
CA GLY A 272 -1.71 7.81 15.02
C GLY A 272 -1.72 6.52 14.20
N GLN A 273 -2.21 6.57 12.94
CA GLN A 273 -2.23 5.38 12.10
C GLN A 273 -0.82 4.85 11.75
N LEU A 274 0.16 5.74 11.57
CA LEU A 274 1.56 5.35 11.40
C LEU A 274 2.12 4.72 12.68
N CYS A 275 1.81 5.31 13.85
CA CYS A 275 2.19 4.73 15.14
C CYS A 275 1.63 3.32 15.31
N ALA A 276 0.37 3.10 14.93
CA ALA A 276 -0.27 1.78 14.99
C ALA A 276 0.42 0.76 14.06
N TRP A 277 0.79 1.13 12.84
CA TRP A 277 1.55 0.28 11.91
C TRP A 277 2.95 -0.07 12.43
N ALA A 278 3.65 0.91 13.00
CA ALA A 278 4.95 0.68 13.63
C ALA A 278 4.85 -0.36 14.77
N MET A 279 3.78 -0.30 15.54
CA MET A 279 3.52 -1.25 16.63
C MET A 279 3.09 -2.64 16.12
N ASP A 280 2.38 -2.74 15.00
CA ASP A 280 2.09 -4.01 14.35
C ASP A 280 3.37 -4.71 13.86
N ALA A 281 4.30 -3.96 13.27
CA ALA A 281 5.62 -4.49 12.90
C ALA A 281 6.39 -4.99 14.14
N ALA A 282 6.44 -4.18 15.20
CA ALA A 282 7.10 -4.57 16.45
C ALA A 282 6.45 -5.82 17.09
N ALA A 283 5.12 -5.94 17.04
CA ALA A 283 4.40 -7.11 17.55
C ALA A 283 4.76 -8.37 16.76
N SER A 284 4.74 -8.30 15.42
CA SER A 284 5.13 -9.43 14.57
C SER A 284 6.56 -9.87 14.83
N ILE A 285 7.53 -8.94 14.85
CA ILE A 285 8.94 -9.25 15.11
C ILE A 285 9.09 -9.94 16.48
N ASN A 286 8.48 -9.40 17.53
CA ASN A 286 8.54 -10.00 18.87
C ASN A 286 7.93 -11.40 18.93
N LEU A 287 6.87 -11.71 18.15
CA LEU A 287 6.32 -13.05 18.08
C LEU A 287 7.29 -14.05 17.44
N TYR A 288 7.99 -13.66 16.38
CA TYR A 288 9.01 -14.51 15.75
C TYR A 288 10.23 -14.71 16.67
N GLU A 289 10.59 -13.69 17.47
CA GLU A 289 11.62 -13.78 18.51
C GLU A 289 11.16 -14.53 19.78
N ARG A 290 9.95 -15.14 19.75
CA ARG A 290 9.37 -15.88 20.89
C ARG A 290 9.20 -15.03 22.16
N HIS A 291 8.87 -13.75 21.99
CA HIS A 291 8.56 -12.79 23.06
C HIS A 291 7.08 -12.38 23.04
N PRO A 292 6.11 -13.28 23.28
CA PRO A 292 4.68 -12.99 23.17
C PRO A 292 4.21 -11.86 24.11
N HIS A 293 4.79 -11.75 25.30
CA HIS A 293 4.50 -10.64 26.21
C HIS A 293 4.86 -9.26 25.60
N LYS A 294 6.03 -9.13 24.94
CA LYS A 294 6.41 -7.90 24.27
C LYS A 294 5.51 -7.61 23.07
N ALA A 295 5.08 -8.65 22.36
CA ALA A 295 4.12 -8.53 21.27
C ALA A 295 2.78 -8.00 21.79
N ARG A 296 2.26 -8.49 22.92
CA ARG A 296 1.03 -7.96 23.53
C ARG A 296 1.13 -6.49 23.90
N LEU A 297 2.25 -6.07 24.46
CA LEU A 297 2.49 -4.66 24.78
C LEU A 297 2.53 -3.77 23.53
N ALA A 298 3.15 -4.24 22.45
CA ALA A 298 3.15 -3.53 21.17
C ALA A 298 1.74 -3.43 20.59
N VAL A 299 0.99 -4.53 20.58
CA VAL A 299 -0.41 -4.53 20.13
C VAL A 299 -1.27 -3.55 20.93
N ALA A 300 -1.16 -3.53 22.26
CA ALA A 300 -1.93 -2.62 23.11
C ALA A 300 -1.64 -1.14 22.76
N LYS A 301 -0.36 -0.80 22.54
CA LYS A 301 0.02 0.54 22.08
C LYS A 301 -0.53 0.84 20.68
N GLY A 302 -0.45 -0.12 19.76
CA GLY A 302 -1.00 0.04 18.40
C GLY A 302 -2.51 0.26 18.38
N LEU A 303 -3.26 -0.47 19.21
CA LEU A 303 -4.72 -0.32 19.33
C LEU A 303 -5.13 1.04 19.93
N ALA A 304 -4.31 1.62 20.81
CA ALA A 304 -4.56 2.96 21.35
C ALA A 304 -4.46 4.06 20.29
N GLU A 305 -3.68 3.84 19.23
CA GLU A 305 -3.43 4.80 18.14
C GLU A 305 -4.27 4.51 16.89
N ALA A 306 -4.75 3.27 16.73
CA ALA A 306 -5.48 2.85 15.54
C ALA A 306 -6.91 3.40 15.50
N SER A 307 -7.36 3.80 14.31
CA SER A 307 -8.76 4.10 14.09
C SER A 307 -9.62 2.83 14.19
N ALA A 308 -10.67 2.86 15.00
CA ALA A 308 -11.54 1.70 15.25
C ALA A 308 -12.14 1.05 13.98
N ARG A 309 -12.31 1.84 12.91
CA ARG A 309 -12.92 1.38 11.65
C ARG A 309 -11.88 1.21 10.53
N HIS A 310 -10.65 0.84 10.88
CA HIS A 310 -9.56 0.63 9.94
C HIS A 310 -9.15 -0.86 9.88
N PRO A 311 -8.79 -1.41 8.70
CA PRO A 311 -8.34 -2.80 8.57
C PRO A 311 -7.18 -3.20 9.48
N LEU A 312 -6.32 -2.25 9.86
CA LEU A 312 -5.23 -2.50 10.79
C LEU A 312 -5.72 -2.87 12.20
N THR A 313 -6.87 -2.34 12.65
CA THR A 313 -7.44 -2.70 13.95
C THR A 313 -7.83 -4.18 14.00
N VAL A 314 -8.40 -4.71 12.91
CA VAL A 314 -8.64 -6.16 12.75
C VAL A 314 -7.33 -6.94 12.90
N ARG A 315 -6.30 -6.49 12.20
CA ARG A 315 -4.99 -7.15 12.24
C ARG A 315 -4.34 -7.07 13.61
N LEU A 316 -4.44 -5.95 14.32
CA LEU A 316 -3.90 -5.81 15.67
C LEU A 316 -4.61 -6.74 16.67
N HIS A 317 -5.93 -6.86 16.62
CA HIS A 317 -6.65 -7.84 17.42
C HIS A 317 -6.26 -9.29 17.09
N ALA A 318 -6.09 -9.60 15.82
CA ALA A 318 -5.59 -10.91 15.40
C ALA A 318 -4.12 -11.16 15.82
N GLN A 319 -3.29 -10.13 15.91
CA GLN A 319 -1.95 -10.23 16.52
C GLN A 319 -2.01 -10.46 18.04
N ALA A 320 -2.98 -9.82 18.73
CA ALA A 320 -3.24 -10.11 20.14
C ALA A 320 -3.61 -11.59 20.35
N ALA A 321 -4.48 -12.13 19.50
CA ALA A 321 -4.86 -13.54 19.51
C ALA A 321 -3.64 -14.45 19.31
N ARG A 322 -2.77 -14.14 18.32
CA ARG A 322 -1.51 -14.89 18.13
C ARG A 322 -0.61 -14.85 19.36
N ALA A 323 -0.48 -13.69 19.99
CA ALA A 323 0.35 -13.52 21.17
C ALA A 323 -0.19 -14.31 22.37
N ALA A 324 -1.53 -14.37 22.55
CA ALA A 324 -2.17 -15.20 23.56
C ALA A 324 -1.94 -16.70 23.29
N ALA A 325 -2.14 -17.13 22.04
CA ALA A 325 -1.90 -18.53 21.65
C ALA A 325 -0.43 -18.93 21.84
N ALA A 326 0.52 -18.05 21.57
CA ALA A 326 1.96 -18.31 21.79
C ALA A 326 2.32 -18.46 23.28
N ASP A 327 1.54 -17.86 24.19
CA ASP A 327 1.64 -18.05 25.63
C ASP A 327 0.85 -19.28 26.14
N GLY A 328 0.12 -19.99 25.26
CA GLY A 328 -0.78 -21.09 25.65
C GLY A 328 -2.11 -20.63 26.26
N ASP A 329 -2.43 -19.34 26.18
CA ASP A 329 -3.65 -18.72 26.70
C ASP A 329 -4.80 -18.86 25.69
N ALA A 330 -5.53 -19.97 25.74
CA ALA A 330 -6.65 -20.27 24.84
C ALA A 330 -7.85 -19.33 25.05
N GLU A 331 -8.10 -18.88 26.26
CA GLU A 331 -9.19 -17.94 26.56
C GLU A 331 -8.87 -16.54 26.01
N GLY A 332 -7.65 -16.06 26.26
CA GLY A 332 -7.17 -14.81 25.71
C GLY A 332 -7.12 -14.83 24.17
N PHE A 333 -6.76 -15.98 23.56
CA PHE A 333 -6.85 -16.16 22.11
C PHE A 333 -8.28 -15.98 21.62
N THR A 334 -9.24 -16.68 22.23
CA THR A 334 -10.66 -16.65 21.83
C THR A 334 -11.22 -15.23 21.94
N THR A 335 -10.94 -14.56 23.06
CA THR A 335 -11.38 -13.17 23.29
C THR A 335 -10.84 -12.20 22.25
N ALA A 336 -9.53 -12.26 21.98
CA ALA A 336 -8.88 -11.38 21.02
C ALA A 336 -9.30 -11.69 19.57
N PHE A 337 -9.54 -12.96 19.25
CA PHE A 337 -10.00 -13.38 17.93
C PHE A 337 -11.43 -12.90 17.64
N HIS A 338 -12.35 -13.02 18.60
CA HIS A 338 -13.69 -12.45 18.48
C HIS A 338 -13.63 -10.91 18.31
N ALA A 339 -12.75 -10.23 19.04
CA ALA A 339 -12.56 -8.79 18.86
C ALA A 339 -12.08 -8.45 17.44
N ALA A 340 -11.24 -9.30 16.81
CA ALA A 340 -10.84 -9.13 15.41
C ALA A 340 -12.02 -9.32 14.45
N GLU A 341 -12.88 -10.32 14.68
CA GLU A 341 -14.09 -10.54 13.88
C GLU A 341 -15.09 -9.39 14.01
N ASP A 342 -15.29 -8.86 15.23
CA ASP A 342 -16.15 -7.71 15.48
C ASP A 342 -15.64 -6.44 14.79
N ALA A 343 -14.35 -6.20 14.89
CA ALA A 343 -13.71 -5.10 14.17
C ALA A 343 -13.88 -5.26 12.65
N HIS A 344 -13.75 -6.47 12.11
CA HIS A 344 -13.96 -6.74 10.68
C HIS A 344 -15.39 -6.45 10.25
N ARG A 345 -16.40 -6.90 11.03
CA ARG A 345 -17.81 -6.62 10.75
C ARG A 345 -18.15 -5.13 10.77
N SER A 346 -17.39 -4.35 11.52
CA SER A 346 -17.57 -2.89 11.63
C SER A 346 -16.87 -2.08 10.55
N LEU A 347 -16.07 -2.73 9.68
CA LEU A 347 -15.37 -2.03 8.61
C LEU A 347 -16.35 -1.39 7.61
N PRO A 348 -16.06 -0.19 7.10
CA PRO A 348 -16.86 0.41 6.05
C PRO A 348 -16.70 -0.38 4.75
N THR A 349 -17.73 -0.40 3.91
CA THR A 349 -17.73 -1.09 2.60
C THR A 349 -16.59 -0.63 1.70
N CYS A 350 -16.14 0.64 1.85
CA CYS A 350 -14.95 1.21 1.24
C CYS A 350 -13.97 1.55 2.36
N ALA A 351 -13.28 0.55 2.90
CA ALA A 351 -12.20 0.80 3.84
C ALA A 351 -11.06 1.54 3.12
N PRO A 352 -10.41 2.53 3.75
CA PRO A 352 -9.29 3.22 3.14
C PRO A 352 -8.19 2.22 2.83
N ARG A 353 -7.87 2.09 1.54
CA ARG A 353 -6.70 1.33 1.10
C ARG A 353 -5.50 2.21 1.35
N ARG A 354 -4.53 1.71 2.08
CA ARG A 354 -3.35 2.47 2.29
C ARG A 354 -2.11 1.75 1.78
N PHE A 355 -1.31 2.55 1.05
CA PHE A 355 0.09 2.28 0.73
C PHE A 355 0.43 0.80 0.58
N GLY A 356 0.10 0.20 -0.55
CA GLY A 356 0.73 -0.99 -1.11
C GLY A 356 0.84 -2.28 -0.27
N MET A 357 0.65 -2.25 1.02
CA MET A 357 0.49 -3.46 1.82
C MET A 357 -0.88 -4.14 1.58
N ASP A 358 -1.78 -3.45 0.91
CA ASP A 358 -3.11 -3.90 0.50
C ASP A 358 -3.11 -4.71 -0.80
N VAL A 359 -2.03 -5.41 -1.09
CA VAL A 359 -2.01 -6.37 -2.21
C VAL A 359 -3.03 -7.48 -1.97
N MET A 360 -3.37 -7.77 -0.71
CA MET A 360 -4.57 -8.51 -0.29
C MET A 360 -5.34 -7.71 0.75
N PRO A 361 -6.67 -7.91 0.87
CA PRO A 361 -7.42 -7.34 1.98
C PRO A 361 -6.75 -7.75 3.30
N LEU A 362 -6.11 -6.78 3.95
CA LEU A 362 -5.27 -7.01 5.13
C LEU A 362 -6.05 -7.68 6.26
N ALA A 363 -7.31 -7.27 6.43
CA ALA A 363 -8.22 -7.81 7.42
C ALA A 363 -8.55 -9.28 7.13
N ASP A 364 -8.87 -9.64 5.87
CA ASP A 364 -9.19 -11.03 5.50
C ASP A 364 -7.98 -11.95 5.68
N TYR A 365 -6.78 -11.45 5.35
CA TYR A 365 -5.54 -12.18 5.62
C TYR A 365 -5.36 -12.44 7.12
N ALA A 366 -5.57 -11.43 7.96
CA ALA A 366 -5.40 -11.56 9.40
C ALA A 366 -6.39 -12.57 10.01
N LEU A 367 -7.63 -12.62 9.51
CA LEU A 367 -8.66 -13.54 9.98
C LEU A 367 -8.53 -14.96 9.42
N THR A 368 -7.74 -15.20 8.38
CA THR A 368 -7.56 -16.54 7.81
C THR A 368 -6.21 -17.15 8.18
N SER A 369 -5.11 -16.42 8.02
CA SER A 369 -3.76 -16.95 8.23
C SER A 369 -3.32 -16.94 9.69
N TYR A 370 -3.67 -15.90 10.46
CA TYR A 370 -3.23 -15.80 11.85
C TYR A 370 -3.84 -16.85 12.77
N PRO A 371 -5.13 -17.18 12.65
CA PRO A 371 -5.71 -18.29 13.42
C PRO A 371 -5.07 -19.63 13.10
N ALA A 372 -4.70 -19.90 11.84
CA ALA A 372 -4.01 -21.15 11.50
C ALA A 372 -2.74 -21.34 12.35
N THR A 373 -1.89 -20.31 12.40
CA THR A 373 -0.71 -20.33 13.26
C THR A 373 -1.06 -20.47 14.75
N SER A 374 -2.08 -19.76 15.21
CA SER A 374 -2.50 -19.78 16.63
C SER A 374 -3.00 -21.13 17.08
N PHE A 375 -3.84 -21.79 16.28
CA PHE A 375 -4.33 -23.13 16.58
C PHE A 375 -3.21 -24.19 16.57
N ILE A 376 -2.17 -24.01 15.74
CA ILE A 376 -0.97 -24.85 15.82
C ILE A 376 -0.30 -24.73 17.20
N TRP A 377 -0.12 -23.51 17.70
CA TRP A 377 0.49 -23.29 19.02
C TRP A 377 -0.36 -23.82 20.16
N LEU A 378 -1.69 -23.81 20.01
CA LEU A 378 -2.65 -24.40 20.96
C LEU A 378 -2.82 -25.92 20.80
N GLY A 379 -2.14 -26.56 19.82
CA GLY A 379 -2.23 -27.98 19.56
C GLY A 379 -3.55 -28.44 18.91
N GLN A 380 -4.34 -27.54 18.36
CA GLN A 380 -5.65 -27.79 17.74
C GLN A 380 -5.47 -27.98 16.24
N ALA A 381 -5.19 -29.24 15.85
CA ALA A 381 -4.76 -29.57 14.48
C ALA A 381 -5.86 -29.37 13.43
N GLU A 382 -7.11 -29.72 13.76
CA GLU A 382 -8.23 -29.64 12.80
C GLU A 382 -8.59 -28.17 12.50
N GLU A 383 -8.66 -27.33 13.53
CA GLU A 383 -8.93 -25.91 13.40
C GLU A 383 -7.79 -25.23 12.62
N ALA A 384 -6.54 -25.59 12.92
CA ALA A 384 -5.38 -25.11 12.18
C ALA A 384 -5.46 -25.46 10.69
N ARG A 385 -5.84 -26.71 10.36
CA ARG A 385 -6.00 -27.20 8.99
C ARG A 385 -7.06 -26.38 8.25
N GLN A 386 -8.26 -26.23 8.84
CA GLN A 386 -9.37 -25.49 8.22
C GLN A 386 -9.00 -24.02 7.94
N HIS A 387 -8.31 -23.37 8.87
CA HIS A 387 -7.88 -21.99 8.68
C HIS A 387 -6.76 -21.87 7.64
N ALA A 388 -5.81 -22.77 7.61
CA ALA A 388 -4.74 -22.79 6.60
C ALA A 388 -5.28 -23.04 5.19
N GLU A 389 -6.22 -23.97 5.02
CA GLU A 389 -6.93 -24.24 3.76
C GLU A 389 -7.70 -23.01 3.27
N ARG A 390 -8.43 -22.32 4.17
CA ARG A 390 -9.12 -21.07 3.86
C ARG A 390 -8.15 -19.98 3.42
N ALA A 391 -7.01 -19.83 4.11
CA ALA A 391 -5.98 -18.89 3.72
C ALA A 391 -5.45 -19.19 2.31
N LEU A 392 -5.12 -20.45 2.01
CA LEU A 392 -4.65 -20.87 0.68
C LEU A 392 -5.70 -20.66 -0.40
N ALA A 393 -6.99 -20.92 -0.12
CA ALA A 393 -8.08 -20.64 -1.04
C ALA A 393 -8.21 -19.15 -1.33
N THR A 394 -8.08 -18.29 -0.32
CA THR A 394 -8.06 -16.83 -0.46
C THR A 394 -6.90 -16.36 -1.34
N TYR A 395 -5.70 -16.91 -1.15
CA TYR A 395 -4.54 -16.61 -2.01
C TYR A 395 -4.78 -17.04 -3.45
N LYS A 396 -5.33 -18.23 -3.66
CA LYS A 396 -5.62 -18.77 -4.98
C LYS A 396 -6.66 -17.93 -5.74
N ALA A 397 -7.67 -17.42 -5.04
CA ALA A 397 -8.70 -16.56 -5.60
C ALA A 397 -8.21 -15.13 -5.90
N ALA A 398 -7.19 -14.64 -5.20
CA ALA A 398 -6.67 -13.30 -5.40
C ALA A 398 -6.04 -13.11 -6.79
N PRO A 399 -6.12 -11.91 -7.40
CA PRO A 399 -5.40 -11.59 -8.63
C PRO A 399 -3.89 -11.84 -8.50
N LYS A 400 -3.23 -12.33 -9.55
CA LYS A 400 -1.80 -12.67 -9.49
C LYS A 400 -0.92 -11.52 -8.99
N ALA A 401 -1.21 -10.28 -9.40
CA ALA A 401 -0.50 -9.08 -8.97
C ALA A 401 -0.68 -8.77 -7.47
N SER A 402 -1.68 -9.37 -6.83
CA SER A 402 -2.01 -9.18 -5.42
C SER A 402 -1.51 -10.33 -4.52
N ARG A 403 -0.89 -11.35 -5.08
CA ARG A 403 -0.41 -12.50 -4.31
C ARG A 403 0.96 -12.22 -3.70
N SER A 404 1.12 -12.57 -2.43
CA SER A 404 2.41 -12.55 -1.76
C SER A 404 2.96 -13.97 -1.65
N PRO A 405 4.03 -14.32 -2.41
CA PRO A 405 4.57 -15.68 -2.40
C PRO A 405 5.02 -16.14 -1.01
N SER A 406 5.58 -15.24 -0.21
CA SER A 406 6.02 -15.59 1.15
C SER A 406 4.84 -15.86 2.10
N ARG A 407 3.74 -15.10 2.01
CA ARG A 407 2.54 -15.35 2.83
C ARG A 407 1.86 -16.67 2.43
N GLU A 408 1.79 -16.95 1.14
CA GLU A 408 1.29 -18.24 0.64
C GLU A 408 2.16 -19.42 1.13
N ALA A 409 3.48 -19.25 1.15
CA ALA A 409 4.40 -20.25 1.70
C ALA A 409 4.18 -20.47 3.20
N ILE A 410 3.96 -19.41 4.00
CA ILE A 410 3.63 -19.52 5.42
C ILE A 410 2.32 -20.31 5.60
N ALA A 411 1.28 -20.01 4.83
CA ALA A 411 0.00 -20.74 4.93
C ALA A 411 0.17 -22.22 4.57
N ARG A 412 1.04 -22.58 3.60
CA ARG A 412 1.40 -23.98 3.31
C ARG A 412 2.14 -24.66 4.46
N ILE A 413 3.04 -23.94 5.13
CA ILE A 413 3.75 -24.48 6.30
C ILE A 413 2.76 -24.68 7.47
N ASP A 414 1.81 -23.77 7.66
CA ASP A 414 0.79 -23.94 8.69
C ASP A 414 -0.10 -25.17 8.39
N LEU A 415 -0.47 -25.38 7.13
CA LEU A 415 -1.17 -26.60 6.71
C LEU A 415 -0.30 -27.86 6.92
N ALA A 416 0.98 -27.80 6.56
CA ALA A 416 1.93 -28.87 6.80
C ALA A 416 2.05 -29.22 8.29
N MET A 417 2.11 -28.22 9.16
CA MET A 417 2.16 -28.41 10.59
C MET A 417 0.86 -29.05 11.14
N ALA A 418 -0.30 -28.65 10.63
CA ALA A 418 -1.58 -29.26 10.99
C ALA A 418 -1.62 -30.74 10.62
N HIS A 419 -1.14 -31.11 9.42
CA HIS A 419 -0.98 -32.53 9.02
C HIS A 419 0.01 -33.27 9.92
N ALA A 420 1.15 -32.66 10.27
CA ALA A 420 2.12 -33.24 11.17
C ALA A 420 1.53 -33.50 12.58
N LEU A 421 0.74 -32.58 13.11
CA LEU A 421 0.03 -32.71 14.38
C LEU A 421 -1.01 -33.84 14.33
N SER A 422 -1.69 -34.01 13.19
CA SER A 422 -2.69 -35.08 12.96
C SER A 422 -2.04 -36.44 12.66
N GLY A 423 -0.70 -36.54 12.60
CA GLY A 423 -0.02 -37.82 12.38
C GLY A 423 0.18 -38.21 10.91
N ALA A 424 0.12 -37.26 9.98
CA ALA A 424 0.33 -37.43 8.55
C ALA A 424 1.67 -36.79 8.10
N PRO A 425 2.83 -37.40 8.40
CA PRO A 425 4.13 -36.80 8.11
C PRO A 425 4.45 -36.70 6.59
N GLU A 426 3.92 -37.58 5.76
CA GLU A 426 4.14 -37.59 4.31
C GLU A 426 3.52 -36.34 3.68
N ASP A 427 2.27 -36.01 4.03
CA ASP A 427 1.59 -34.80 3.57
C ASP A 427 2.28 -33.53 4.09
N ALA A 428 2.71 -33.57 5.35
CA ALA A 428 3.44 -32.46 5.97
C ALA A 428 4.77 -32.16 5.25
N VAL A 429 5.53 -33.20 4.91
CA VAL A 429 6.79 -33.05 4.16
C VAL A 429 6.54 -32.53 2.76
N ALA A 430 5.54 -33.08 2.04
CA ALA A 430 5.21 -32.64 0.68
C ALA A 430 4.81 -31.13 0.66
N LEU A 431 3.99 -30.69 1.58
CA LEU A 431 3.60 -29.28 1.74
C LEU A 431 4.80 -28.41 2.15
N GLY A 432 5.68 -28.90 3.02
CA GLY A 432 6.92 -28.24 3.40
C GLY A 432 7.82 -27.98 2.18
N HIS A 433 8.01 -28.97 1.34
CA HIS A 433 8.77 -28.80 0.08
C HIS A 433 8.10 -27.77 -0.85
N GLN A 434 6.78 -27.82 -1.03
CA GLN A 434 6.04 -26.83 -1.83
C GLN A 434 6.17 -25.40 -1.27
N ALA A 435 6.23 -25.25 0.04
CA ALA A 435 6.43 -23.94 0.66
C ALA A 435 7.83 -23.37 0.36
N LEU A 436 8.86 -24.24 0.38
CA LEU A 436 10.24 -23.87 0.06
C LEU A 436 10.49 -23.67 -1.46
N ASP A 437 9.55 -24.06 -2.33
CA ASP A 437 9.53 -23.70 -3.77
C ASP A 437 9.08 -22.27 -4.03
N SER A 438 8.70 -21.52 -2.99
CA SER A 438 8.26 -20.14 -3.13
C SER A 438 9.33 -19.28 -3.81
N THR A 439 8.90 -18.43 -4.75
CA THR A 439 9.79 -17.46 -5.41
C THR A 439 10.34 -16.39 -4.47
N ARG A 440 9.81 -16.30 -3.24
CA ARG A 440 10.24 -15.36 -2.20
C ARG A 440 10.28 -16.05 -0.84
N VAL A 441 11.41 -16.70 -0.54
CA VAL A 441 11.66 -17.31 0.77
C VAL A 441 12.35 -16.29 1.67
N VAL A 442 11.57 -15.65 2.54
CA VAL A 442 12.03 -14.69 3.54
C VAL A 442 12.29 -15.37 4.88
N ASP A 443 12.85 -14.63 5.86
CA ASP A 443 13.23 -15.22 7.14
C ASP A 443 12.05 -15.84 7.88
N SER A 444 10.89 -15.18 7.90
CA SER A 444 9.67 -15.74 8.51
C SER A 444 9.26 -17.09 7.90
N VAL A 445 9.46 -17.31 6.60
CA VAL A 445 9.22 -18.62 5.95
C VAL A 445 10.24 -19.64 6.44
N ARG A 446 11.53 -19.29 6.50
CA ARG A 446 12.59 -20.18 7.00
C ARG A 446 12.37 -20.56 8.45
N HIS A 447 12.01 -19.58 9.29
CA HIS A 447 11.71 -19.79 10.71
C HIS A 447 10.55 -20.78 10.90
N ARG A 448 9.44 -20.58 10.18
CA ARG A 448 8.29 -21.49 10.23
C ARG A 448 8.62 -22.89 9.69
N ALA A 449 9.41 -22.99 8.62
CA ALA A 449 9.89 -24.26 8.09
C ALA A 449 10.83 -24.97 9.07
N SER A 450 11.64 -24.23 9.83
CA SER A 450 12.46 -24.76 10.92
C SER A 450 11.63 -25.33 12.07
N ASP A 451 10.53 -24.66 12.45
CA ASP A 451 9.58 -25.19 13.43
C ASP A 451 8.96 -26.52 12.94
N LEU A 452 8.53 -26.57 11.67
CA LEU A 452 7.97 -27.79 11.05
C LEU A 452 9.00 -28.92 11.04
N THR A 453 10.21 -28.71 10.53
CA THR A 453 11.25 -29.73 10.47
C THR A 453 11.65 -30.23 11.85
N SER A 454 11.72 -29.31 12.83
CA SER A 454 12.02 -29.64 14.23
C SER A 454 10.91 -30.49 14.84
N PHE A 455 9.65 -30.17 14.59
CA PHE A 455 8.51 -30.96 15.05
C PHE A 455 8.52 -32.36 14.42
N LEU A 456 8.66 -32.45 13.08
CA LEU A 456 8.67 -33.71 12.36
C LEU A 456 9.82 -34.62 12.82
N THR A 457 11.01 -34.07 13.01
CA THR A 457 12.19 -34.85 13.47
C THR A 457 11.95 -35.44 14.87
N ARG A 458 11.34 -34.69 15.78
CA ARG A 458 11.05 -35.18 17.13
C ARG A 458 9.91 -36.22 17.15
N ARG A 459 8.86 -35.98 16.35
CA ARG A 459 7.63 -36.81 16.40
C ARG A 459 7.72 -38.05 15.53
N PHE A 460 8.49 -37.98 14.43
CA PHE A 460 8.66 -39.04 13.43
C PHE A 460 10.13 -39.27 13.12
N PRO A 461 10.93 -39.78 14.09
CA PRO A 461 12.35 -39.98 13.91
C PRO A 461 12.69 -41.01 12.83
N ARG A 462 13.84 -40.85 12.19
CA ARG A 462 14.40 -41.80 11.20
C ARG A 462 13.56 -41.92 9.91
N ARG A 463 12.88 -40.86 9.51
CA ARG A 463 12.20 -40.79 8.21
C ARG A 463 13.07 -40.06 7.20
N PRO A 464 13.51 -40.72 6.09
CA PRO A 464 14.36 -40.09 5.08
C PRO A 464 13.75 -38.84 4.46
N GLU A 465 12.41 -38.82 4.32
CA GLU A 465 11.65 -37.68 3.77
C GLU A 465 11.80 -36.42 4.64
N VAL A 466 11.81 -36.61 5.97
CA VAL A 466 12.00 -35.53 6.95
C VAL A 466 13.44 -35.02 6.91
N GLU A 467 14.41 -35.94 6.76
CA GLU A 467 15.82 -35.56 6.61
C GLU A 467 16.03 -34.75 5.32
N GLY A 468 15.41 -35.15 4.19
CA GLY A 468 15.46 -34.42 2.93
C GLY A 468 14.90 -33.00 3.03
N LEU A 469 13.80 -32.80 3.74
CA LEU A 469 13.22 -31.46 3.98
C LEU A 469 14.16 -30.60 4.84
N ARG A 470 14.74 -31.17 5.90
CA ARG A 470 15.71 -30.48 6.76
C ARG A 470 16.96 -30.06 5.99
N ASP A 471 17.53 -30.95 5.19
CA ASP A 471 18.75 -30.67 4.41
C ASP A 471 18.49 -29.58 3.35
N ARG A 472 17.32 -29.59 2.73
CA ARG A 472 16.88 -28.51 1.83
C ARG A 472 16.80 -27.17 2.54
N LEU A 473 16.19 -27.11 3.73
CA LEU A 473 16.13 -25.90 4.53
C LEU A 473 17.52 -25.39 4.89
N ALA A 474 18.41 -26.28 5.33
CA ALA A 474 19.79 -25.95 5.67
C ALA A 474 20.57 -25.38 4.48
N ALA A 475 20.34 -25.90 3.27
CA ALA A 475 20.93 -25.37 2.04
C ALA A 475 20.44 -23.94 1.73
N LEU A 476 19.14 -23.65 1.93
CA LEU A 476 18.57 -22.31 1.76
C LEU A 476 19.14 -21.31 2.79
N ASP A 477 19.29 -21.72 4.05
CA ASP A 477 19.90 -20.89 5.09
C ASP A 477 21.38 -20.59 4.83
N ALA A 478 22.15 -21.58 4.34
CA ALA A 478 23.53 -21.37 3.94
C ALA A 478 23.65 -20.39 2.76
N ASN A 479 22.75 -20.44 1.80
CA ASN A 479 22.68 -19.50 0.69
C ASN A 479 22.32 -18.10 1.14
N ALA A 480 21.32 -17.96 2.04
CA ALA A 480 20.91 -16.68 2.58
C ALA A 480 22.05 -15.97 3.35
N ARG A 481 22.80 -16.72 4.16
CA ARG A 481 23.98 -16.17 4.89
C ARG A 481 25.10 -15.73 3.95
N ARG A 482 25.33 -16.43 2.86
CA ARG A 482 26.36 -16.04 1.86
C ARG A 482 25.97 -14.78 1.08
N ALA A 483 24.68 -14.51 0.94
CA ALA A 483 24.17 -13.30 0.27
C ALA A 483 24.25 -12.04 1.14
N LEU A 484 24.50 -12.17 2.45
CA LEU A 484 24.77 -11.03 3.33
C LEU A 484 26.24 -10.63 3.15
N PRO A 485 26.56 -9.34 2.88
CA PRO A 485 27.96 -8.90 2.85
C PRO A 485 28.57 -9.16 4.23
N ALA A 486 29.82 -9.65 4.23
CA ALA A 486 30.60 -9.74 5.46
C ALA A 486 30.60 -8.36 6.13
N ALA A 487 30.25 -8.30 7.42
CA ALA A 487 30.44 -7.09 8.20
C ALA A 487 31.89 -6.65 8.03
N GLY A 488 32.09 -5.45 7.48
CA GLY A 488 33.43 -4.90 7.35
C GLY A 488 34.07 -4.80 8.75
N PRO A 489 35.42 -4.90 8.86
CA PRO A 489 36.11 -4.89 10.14
C PRO A 489 35.99 -3.57 10.92
N ASP A 490 35.26 -2.56 10.38
CA ASP A 490 35.12 -1.21 10.95
C ASP A 490 33.65 -0.83 11.14
N ALA A 491 32.87 -1.57 11.95
CA ALA A 491 31.54 -1.18 12.37
C ALA A 491 31.43 -1.15 13.91
#